data_8207668d7022a7dc535baa1a249a40d4
#
_entry.id   8207668d7022a7dc535baa1a249a40d4
#
_cell.length_a   1.000
_cell.length_b   1.000
_cell.length_c   1.000
_cell.angle_alpha   90.00
_cell.angle_beta   90.00
_cell.angle_gamma   90.00
#
_symmetry.space_group_name_H-M   'P 1'
#
loop_
_entity.id
_entity.type
_entity.pdbx_description
1 polymer ?
#
loop_
_entity_poly.entity_id
_entity_poly.type
_entity_poly.pdbx_seq_one_letter_code
_entity_poly.pdbx_strand_id
1 'polypeptide(L)' 'MKQYVVDAFTDEVFGGNPAAVCVMENWLSDDLLLKIACENNLSETAFAVWEQDQYHLRWFTPGGEIDL' A
#
# COMPACT_ATOMS: atom_id res chain seq x y z
N MET A 1 -4.39 -12.42 -3.31
CA MET A 1 -3.64 -11.18 -3.01
C MET A 1 -2.28 -11.53 -2.46
N LYS A 2 -1.26 -10.87 -2.92
CA LYS A 2 0.10 -11.03 -2.39
C LYS A 2 0.51 -9.72 -1.70
N GLN A 3 1.18 -9.85 -0.58
CA GLN A 3 1.64 -8.70 0.18
C GLN A 3 3.15 -8.75 0.36
N TYR A 4 3.79 -7.62 0.17
CA TYR A 4 5.22 -7.45 0.38
C TYR A 4 5.42 -6.29 1.36
N VAL A 5 6.44 -6.40 2.20
CA VAL A 5 6.83 -5.29 3.07
C VAL A 5 8.16 -4.76 2.57
N VAL A 6 8.20 -3.48 2.29
CA VAL A 6 9.40 -2.80 1.80
C VAL A 6 9.61 -1.53 2.61
N ASP A 7 10.86 -1.04 2.60
CA ASP A 7 11.15 0.27 3.16
C ASP A 7 10.98 1.30 2.06
N ALA A 8 10.00 2.17 2.22
CA ALA A 8 9.79 3.26 1.26
C ALA A 8 10.82 4.36 1.50
N PHE A 9 11.27 4.99 0.42
CA PHE A 9 12.23 6.11 0.49
C PHE A 9 13.56 5.72 1.14
N THR A 10 14.12 4.59 0.74
CA THR A 10 15.22 3.94 1.43
C THR A 10 16.61 4.28 0.93
N ASP A 11 16.84 5.44 0.39
CA ASP A 11 18.18 5.85 0.02
C ASP A 11 19.06 6.20 1.23
N GLU A 12 18.49 6.15 2.44
CA GLU A 12 19.22 6.38 3.67
C GLU A 12 18.98 5.23 4.65
N VAL A 13 20.00 4.94 5.47
CA VAL A 13 19.96 3.82 6.39
C VAL A 13 18.81 3.92 7.40
N PHE A 14 18.48 5.12 7.84
CA PHE A 14 17.42 5.34 8.83
C PHE A 14 16.26 6.14 8.28
N GLY A 15 16.24 6.40 6.98
CA GLY A 15 15.26 7.30 6.40
C GLY A 15 13.99 6.65 5.88
N GLY A 16 14.00 5.32 5.75
CA GLY A 16 12.87 4.62 5.16
C GLY A 16 11.72 4.44 6.12
N ASN A 17 10.51 4.63 5.62
CA ASN A 17 9.31 4.24 6.33
C ASN A 17 8.87 2.88 5.83
N PRO A 18 8.60 1.92 6.71
CA PRO A 18 8.11 0.62 6.24
C PRO A 18 6.77 0.77 5.55
N ALA A 19 6.61 0.10 4.45
CA ALA A 19 5.39 0.09 3.67
C ALA A 19 5.04 -1.32 3.25
N ALA A 20 3.76 -1.67 3.28
CA ALA A 20 3.27 -2.90 2.69
C ALA A 20 2.84 -2.61 1.27
N VAL A 21 3.12 -3.53 0.36
CA VAL A 21 2.62 -3.47 -1.01
C VAL A 21 1.75 -4.69 -1.23
N CYS A 22 0.47 -4.46 -1.51
CA CYS A 22 -0.51 -5.54 -1.74
C CYS A 22 -0.87 -5.55 -3.22
N VAL A 23 -0.54 -6.64 -3.89
CA VAL A 23 -0.88 -6.83 -5.31
C VAL A 23 -2.13 -7.69 -5.38
N MET A 24 -3.15 -7.21 -6.09
CA MET A 24 -4.42 -7.91 -6.19
C MET A 24 -4.96 -7.85 -7.62
N GLU A 25 -5.87 -8.75 -7.94
CA GLU A 25 -6.44 -8.84 -9.29
C GLU A 25 -7.52 -7.81 -9.53
N ASN A 26 -8.28 -7.49 -8.49
CA ASN A 26 -9.39 -6.54 -8.56
C ASN A 26 -9.39 -5.66 -7.31
N TRP A 27 -9.93 -4.45 -7.44
CA TRP A 27 -10.07 -3.58 -6.30
C TRP A 27 -11.07 -4.14 -5.29
N LEU A 28 -10.69 -4.10 -4.03
CA LEU A 28 -11.60 -4.33 -2.91
C LEU A 28 -12.33 -3.03 -2.59
N SER A 29 -13.36 -3.11 -1.75
CA SER A 29 -14.04 -1.90 -1.30
C SER A 29 -13.08 -1.01 -0.51
N ASP A 30 -13.36 0.28 -0.50
CA ASP A 30 -12.53 1.24 0.23
C ASP A 30 -12.45 0.89 1.73
N ASP A 31 -13.55 0.42 2.29
CA ASP A 31 -13.57 0.00 3.71
C ASP A 31 -12.62 -1.15 3.98
N LEU A 32 -12.55 -2.12 3.06
CA LEU A 32 -11.63 -3.24 3.22
C LEU A 32 -10.18 -2.81 3.03
N LEU A 33 -9.90 -1.92 2.09
CA LEU A 33 -8.55 -1.40 1.89
C LEU A 33 -8.06 -0.69 3.14
N LEU A 34 -8.90 0.15 3.72
CA LEU A 34 -8.54 0.86 4.95
C LEU A 34 -8.35 -0.11 6.11
N LYS A 35 -9.20 -1.13 6.20
CA LYS A 35 -9.08 -2.13 7.26
C LYS A 35 -7.74 -2.86 7.17
N ILE A 36 -7.34 -3.24 5.97
CA ILE A 36 -6.05 -3.91 5.75
C ILE A 36 -4.91 -2.97 6.14
N ALA A 37 -4.98 -1.72 5.75
CA ALA A 37 -3.97 -0.73 6.12
C ALA A 37 -3.86 -0.57 7.63
N CYS A 38 -4.99 -0.54 8.32
CA CYS A 38 -5.01 -0.45 9.79
C CYS A 38 -4.42 -1.70 10.44
N GLU A 39 -4.74 -2.88 9.92
CA GLU A 39 -4.23 -4.14 10.47
C GLU A 39 -2.73 -4.30 10.25
N ASN A 40 -2.20 -3.79 9.15
CA ASN A 40 -0.77 -3.83 8.90
C ASN A 40 0.01 -2.96 9.90
N ASN A 41 -0.61 -1.93 10.41
CA ASN A 41 0.00 -1.01 11.37
C ASN A 41 1.35 -0.47 10.91
N LEU A 42 1.50 -0.28 9.61
CA LEU A 42 2.68 0.31 9.01
C LEU A 42 2.38 1.75 8.62
N SER A 43 3.42 2.54 8.36
CA SER A 43 3.25 3.93 7.96
C SER A 43 2.40 4.07 6.72
N GLU A 44 2.60 3.17 5.75
CA GLU A 44 1.91 3.23 4.48
C GLU A 44 1.62 1.84 3.95
N THR A 45 0.50 1.71 3.24
CA THR A 45 0.16 0.50 2.48
C THR A 45 -0.22 0.92 1.08
N ALA A 46 0.47 0.37 0.09
CA ALA A 46 0.13 0.57 -1.32
C ALA A 46 -0.66 -0.63 -1.81
N PHE A 47 -1.76 -0.35 -2.50
CA PHE A 47 -2.53 -1.38 -3.18
C PHE A 47 -2.33 -1.22 -4.68
N ALA A 48 -1.99 -2.31 -5.35
CA ALA A 48 -1.70 -2.31 -6.77
C ALA A 48 -2.61 -3.28 -7.50
N VAL A 49 -3.25 -2.80 -8.56
CA VAL A 49 -4.08 -3.61 -9.44
C VAL A 49 -3.58 -3.43 -10.86
N TRP A 50 -3.39 -4.54 -11.55
CA TRP A 50 -2.98 -4.53 -12.95
C TRP A 50 -4.21 -4.33 -13.83
N GLU A 51 -4.25 -3.21 -14.53
CA GLU A 51 -5.34 -2.87 -15.45
C GLU A 51 -4.79 -2.13 -16.66
N GLN A 52 -5.30 -2.44 -17.84
CA GLN A 52 -4.96 -1.73 -19.06
C GLN A 52 -3.45 -1.65 -19.30
N ASP A 53 -2.77 -2.78 -19.09
CA ASP A 53 -1.33 -2.93 -19.30
C ASP A 53 -0.46 -2.08 -18.40
N GLN A 54 -0.99 -1.69 -17.24
CA GLN A 54 -0.21 -0.96 -16.25
C GLN A 54 -0.76 -1.22 -14.86
N TYR A 55 0.06 -0.95 -13.83
CA TYR A 55 -0.39 -0.99 -12.46
C TYR A 55 -1.04 0.33 -12.10
N HIS A 56 -2.19 0.23 -11.44
CA HIS A 56 -2.82 1.36 -10.77
C HIS A 56 -2.58 1.22 -9.29
N LEU A 57 -2.13 2.30 -8.65
CA LEU A 57 -1.75 2.29 -7.25
C LEU A 57 -2.66 3.20 -6.43
N ARG A 58 -2.97 2.75 -5.22
CA ARG A 58 -3.62 3.58 -4.21
C ARG A 58 -2.85 3.43 -2.92
N TRP A 59 -2.63 4.53 -2.23
CA TRP A 59 -1.82 4.58 -1.02
C TRP A 59 -2.68 4.89 0.18
N PHE A 60 -2.49 4.12 1.24
CA PHE A 60 -3.25 4.27 2.47
C PHE A 60 -2.31 4.37 3.67
N THR A 61 -2.73 5.15 4.67
CA THR A 61 -2.20 5.08 6.03
C THR A 61 -3.29 4.52 6.92
N PRO A 62 -2.99 4.18 8.19
CA PRO A 62 -4.06 3.83 9.12
C PRO A 62 -5.13 4.90 9.26
N GLY A 63 -4.82 6.14 8.91
CA GLY A 63 -5.77 7.25 8.96
C GLY A 63 -6.61 7.43 7.71
N GLY A 64 -6.32 6.71 6.62
CA GLY A 64 -7.08 6.79 5.38
C GLY A 64 -6.20 6.86 4.15
N GLU A 65 -6.86 7.03 3.02
CA GLU A 65 -6.16 7.14 1.73
C GLU A 65 -5.42 8.47 1.62
N ILE A 66 -4.24 8.43 1.02
CA ILE A 66 -3.41 9.61 0.80
C ILE A 66 -3.06 9.73 -0.68
N ASP A 67 -2.81 10.95 -1.12
CA ASP A 67 -2.30 11.25 -2.44
C ASP A 67 -0.79 11.44 -2.36
N LEU A 68 -0.08 10.73 -3.23
CA LEU A 68 1.37 10.90 -3.35
C LEU A 68 1.76 11.44 -4.70
#